data_7c0a349a39ab9d39d2c8ede6dafb1880
#
_entry.id   7c0a349a39ab9d39d2c8ede6dafb1880
#
_cell.length_a   1.000
_cell.length_b   1.000
_cell.length_c   1.000
_cell.angle_alpha   90.00
_cell.angle_beta   90.00
_cell.angle_gamma   90.00
#
_symmetry.space_group_name_H-M   'P 1'
#
loop_
_entity.id
_entity.type
_entity.pdbx_description
1 polymer ?
#
loop_
_entity_poly.entity_id
_entity_poly.type
_entity_poly.pdbx_seq_one_letter_code
_entity_poly.pdbx_strand_id
1 'polypeptide(L)' 'MNEAAVQAHIRVNGQDEPLVADTLAALLAEKAVDTGQRGIAVALNGAMVPRAAWAQTTLHPGDSIEIVRARQGG' A
#
# COMPACT_ATOMS: atom_id res chain seq x y z
N MET A 1 -21.70 17.67 14.62
CA MET A 1 -21.28 17.08 14.01
C MET A 1 -20.14 17.30 13.44
N ASN A 2 -19.47 16.58 13.08
CA ASN A 2 -18.27 16.74 12.87
C ASN A 2 -17.86 16.00 11.72
N GLU A 3 -18.00 16.53 10.62
CA GLU A 3 -17.59 15.93 9.50
C GLU A 3 -16.17 15.74 9.46
N ALA A 4 -15.46 16.47 10.17
CA ALA A 4 -14.03 16.34 10.18
C ALA A 4 -13.60 15.00 10.68
N ALA A 5 -14.49 14.29 11.32
CA ALA A 5 -14.14 12.98 11.81
C ALA A 5 -14.15 11.94 10.71
N VAL A 6 -14.66 12.27 9.56
CA VAL A 6 -14.68 11.31 8.48
C VAL A 6 -13.29 11.18 7.92
N GLN A 7 -12.75 9.99 7.93
CA GLN A 7 -11.42 9.76 7.48
C GLN A 7 -11.42 8.88 6.28
N ALA A 8 -10.58 9.18 5.32
CA ALA A 8 -10.44 8.32 4.16
C ALA A 8 -9.78 7.03 4.58
N HIS A 9 -10.17 5.96 3.94
CA HIS A 9 -9.65 4.63 4.26
C HIS A 9 -9.21 3.93 3.01
N ILE A 10 -8.28 3.02 3.18
CA ILE A 10 -7.85 2.09 2.16
C ILE A 10 -7.91 0.70 2.77
N ARG A 11 -7.67 -0.29 1.94
CA ARG A 11 -7.63 -1.65 2.40
C ARG A 11 -6.26 -2.21 2.10
N VAL A 12 -5.60 -2.77 3.08
CA VAL A 12 -4.29 -3.35 2.89
C VAL A 12 -4.36 -4.80 3.32
N ASN A 13 -4.13 -5.69 2.36
CA ASN A 13 -4.22 -7.13 2.60
C ASN A 13 -5.53 -7.51 3.27
N GLY A 14 -6.60 -6.89 2.79
CA GLY A 14 -7.95 -7.22 3.25
C GLY A 14 -8.40 -6.50 4.52
N GLN A 15 -7.58 -5.62 5.07
CA GLN A 15 -7.93 -4.93 6.30
C GLN A 15 -8.05 -3.44 6.07
N ASP A 16 -9.11 -2.86 6.59
CA ASP A 16 -9.31 -1.42 6.48
C ASP A 16 -8.32 -0.69 7.35
N GLU A 17 -7.79 0.40 6.83
CA GLU A 17 -6.93 1.28 7.62
C GLU A 17 -7.07 2.69 7.11
N PRO A 18 -6.73 3.66 7.94
CA PRO A 18 -6.79 5.06 7.51
C PRO A 18 -5.80 5.31 6.38
N LEU A 19 -6.19 6.15 5.44
CA LEU A 19 -5.30 6.55 4.37
C LEU A 19 -4.48 7.72 4.87
N VAL A 20 -3.23 7.45 5.21
CA VAL A 20 -2.36 8.51 5.72
C VAL A 20 -1.15 8.73 4.82
N ALA A 21 -0.89 7.85 3.89
CA ALA A 21 0.24 7.98 2.99
C ALA A 21 -0.24 8.44 1.63
N ASP A 22 0.55 9.26 0.96
CA ASP A 22 0.17 9.79 -0.34
C ASP A 22 0.45 8.84 -1.47
N THR A 23 1.50 8.06 -1.36
CA THR A 23 1.91 7.19 -2.45
C THR A 23 2.10 5.78 -1.94
N LEU A 24 2.18 4.86 -2.89
CA LEU A 24 2.41 3.47 -2.53
C LEU A 24 3.76 3.30 -1.84
N ALA A 25 4.79 3.99 -2.31
CA ALA A 25 6.09 3.89 -1.67
C ALA A 25 6.03 4.41 -0.23
N ALA A 26 5.29 5.49 0.00
CA ALA A 26 5.17 6.03 1.36
C ALA A 26 4.41 5.06 2.26
N LEU A 27 3.41 4.38 1.73
CA LEU A 27 2.68 3.40 2.50
C LEU A 27 3.60 2.25 2.91
N LEU A 28 4.42 1.79 1.99
CA LEU A 28 5.33 0.69 2.30
C LEU A 28 6.33 1.11 3.36
N ALA A 29 6.80 2.35 3.29
CA ALA A 29 7.73 2.85 4.31
C ALA A 29 7.06 2.90 5.67
N GLU A 30 5.80 3.33 5.69
CA GLU A 30 5.08 3.42 6.94
C GLU A 30 4.90 2.05 7.57
N LYS A 31 4.76 1.03 6.77
CA LYS A 31 4.59 -0.33 7.28
C LYS A 31 5.92 -1.03 7.50
N ALA A 32 7.00 -0.30 7.41
CA ALA A 32 8.34 -0.84 7.63
C ALA A 32 8.67 -1.98 6.66
N VAL A 33 8.14 -1.90 5.47
CA VAL A 33 8.49 -2.86 4.44
C VAL A 33 9.79 -2.42 3.80
N ASP A 34 10.76 -3.31 3.77
CA ASP A 34 12.05 -2.99 3.21
C ASP A 34 11.95 -3.06 1.70
N THR A 35 11.81 -1.91 1.06
CA THR A 35 11.61 -1.87 -0.38
C THR A 35 12.86 -2.20 -1.16
N GLY A 36 14.00 -2.28 -0.52
CA GLY A 36 15.20 -2.75 -1.18
C GLY A 36 15.32 -4.25 -1.23
N GLN A 37 14.44 -4.93 -0.53
CA GLN A 37 14.49 -6.35 -0.44
C GLN A 37 13.84 -7.00 -1.67
N ARG A 38 14.37 -8.11 -2.09
CA ARG A 38 13.76 -8.82 -3.20
C ARG A 38 12.54 -9.56 -2.73
N GLY A 39 11.71 -9.97 -3.66
CA GLY A 39 10.58 -10.81 -3.37
C GLY A 39 9.36 -10.09 -2.86
N ILE A 40 9.33 -8.77 -2.98
CA ILE A 40 8.15 -8.03 -2.60
C ILE A 40 7.38 -7.65 -3.86
N ALA A 41 6.12 -8.00 -3.90
CA ALA A 41 5.23 -7.64 -4.98
C ALA A 41 4.05 -6.88 -4.42
N VAL A 42 3.59 -5.89 -5.14
CA VAL A 42 2.49 -5.06 -4.71
C VAL A 42 1.47 -4.95 -5.82
N ALA A 43 0.21 -5.13 -5.47
CA ALA A 43 -0.89 -4.94 -6.40
C ALA A 43 -1.80 -3.84 -5.87
N LEU A 44 -2.30 -3.02 -6.77
CA LEU A 44 -3.24 -1.97 -6.43
C LEU A 44 -4.50 -2.22 -7.22
N ASN A 45 -5.58 -2.43 -6.51
CA ASN A 45 -6.88 -2.70 -7.10
C ASN A 45 -6.81 -3.85 -8.11
N GLY A 46 -6.05 -4.86 -7.77
CA GLY A 46 -5.93 -6.05 -8.61
C GLY A 46 -4.88 -6.00 -9.68
N ALA A 47 -4.18 -4.89 -9.82
CA ALA A 47 -3.16 -4.76 -10.87
C ALA A 47 -1.78 -4.65 -10.25
N MET A 48 -0.84 -5.40 -10.75
CA MET A 48 0.53 -5.33 -10.24
C MET A 48 1.14 -3.98 -10.53
N VAL A 49 1.87 -3.46 -9.57
CA VAL A 49 2.57 -2.19 -9.73
C VAL A 49 4.06 -2.46 -9.70
N PRO A 50 4.78 -2.17 -10.78
CA PRO A 50 6.23 -2.38 -10.79
C PRO A 50 6.91 -1.54 -9.72
N ARG A 51 7.98 -2.07 -9.18
CA ARG A 51 8.69 -1.37 -8.12
C ARG A 51 9.07 0.05 -8.53
N ALA A 52 9.48 0.22 -9.80
CA ALA A 52 9.90 1.53 -10.27
C ALA A 52 8.77 2.55 -10.26
N ALA A 53 7.54 2.11 -10.18
CA ALA A 53 6.40 3.03 -10.17
C ALA A 53 5.84 3.30 -8.79
N TRP A 54 6.35 2.65 -7.76
CA TRP A 54 5.75 2.78 -6.43
C TRP A 54 5.76 4.22 -5.92
N ALA A 55 6.84 4.95 -6.18
CA ALA A 55 6.96 6.31 -5.66
C ALA A 55 6.05 7.29 -6.40
N GLN A 56 5.59 6.93 -7.58
CA GLN A 56 4.72 7.79 -8.36
C GLN A 56 3.28 7.34 -8.37
N THR A 57 2.97 6.27 -7.64
CA THR A 57 1.61 5.75 -7.63
C THR A 57 0.87 6.39 -6.46
N THR A 58 -0.05 7.26 -6.78
CA THR A 58 -0.83 7.97 -5.77
C THR A 58 -1.94 7.08 -5.24
N LEU A 59 -2.13 7.10 -3.95
CA LEU A 59 -3.20 6.35 -3.32
C LEU A 59 -4.43 7.22 -3.15
N HIS A 60 -5.59 6.60 -3.29
CA HIS A 60 -6.86 7.29 -3.19
C HIS A 60 -7.76 6.56 -2.21
N PRO A 61 -8.74 7.25 -1.64
CA PRO A 61 -9.68 6.58 -0.74
C PRO A 61 -10.35 5.40 -1.45
N GLY A 62 -10.47 4.32 -0.73
CA GLY A 62 -11.11 3.13 -1.27
C GLY A 62 -10.18 2.19 -2.01
N ASP A 63 -8.93 2.57 -2.19
CA ASP A 63 -7.99 1.69 -2.88
C ASP A 63 -7.75 0.42 -2.07
N SER A 64 -7.48 -0.65 -2.80
CA SER A 64 -7.18 -1.93 -2.19
C SER A 64 -5.76 -2.31 -2.58
N ILE A 65 -4.91 -2.49 -1.61
CA ILE A 65 -3.50 -2.80 -1.83
C ILE A 65 -3.20 -4.19 -1.30
N GLU A 66 -2.47 -4.96 -2.08
CA GLU A 66 -1.99 -6.26 -1.64
C GLU A 66 -0.50 -6.28 -1.67
N ILE A 67 0.11 -6.63 -0.56
CA ILE A 67 1.55 -6.70 -0.43
C ILE A 67 1.91 -8.15 -0.18
N VAL A 68 2.70 -8.71 -1.08
CA VAL A 68 3.08 -10.11 -1.00
C VAL A 68 4.59 -10.19 -0.86
N ARG A 69 5.04 -11.00 0.07
CA ARG A 69 6.46 -11.23 0.24
C ARG A 69 6.76 -12.65 -0.08
N ALA A 70 7.61 -12.85 -1.07
CA ALA A 70 8.00 -14.20 -1.43
C ALA A 70 8.92 -14.75 -0.36
N ARG A 71 8.71 -15.98 0.04
CA ARG A 71 9.58 -16.56 0.98
C ARG A 71 10.75 -17.09 0.29
N GLN A 72 11.89 -16.77 0.84
CA GLN A 72 13.08 -17.27 0.28
C GLN A 72 13.44 -18.52 0.95
N GLY A 73 14.24 -19.21 0.44
CA GLY A 73 14.80 -20.23 1.14
C GLY A 73 14.16 -21.40 1.16
N GLY A 74 13.46 -21.28 0.64
CA GLY A 74 12.82 -22.50 0.67
C GLY A 74 13.76 -23.33 1.07
#